data_a2e851cfadbb460a75a01791c8ab3e8a
#
_entry.id   a2e851cfadbb460a75a01791c8ab3e8a
#
_cell.length_a   1.000
_cell.length_b   1.000
_cell.length_c   1.000
_cell.angle_alpha   90.00
_cell.angle_beta   90.00
_cell.angle_gamma   90.00
#
_symmetry.space_group_name_H-M   'P 1'
#
loop_
_entity.id
_entity.type
_entity.pdbx_description
1 polymer ?
#
loop_
_entity_poly.entity_id
_entity_poly.type
_entity_poly.pdbx_seq_one_letter_code
_entity_poly.pdbx_strand_id
1 'polypeptide(L)' 'NYSSLVNEYRIKDAQYLLTDKRYMDKTMEEISAMVGFANRQSFYAAFYKILGVTPRGYRMEHLAKEKETAKA' A
#
# COMPACT_ATOMS: atom_id res chain seq x y z
N ASN A 1 -3.38 7.53 -19.34
CA ASN A 1 -2.32 7.03 -20.21
C ASN A 1 -1.74 5.70 -19.66
N TYR A 2 -0.79 5.14 -20.39
CA TYR A 2 -0.22 3.84 -20.02
C TYR A 2 0.43 3.86 -18.63
N SER A 3 1.21 4.89 -18.34
CA SER A 3 1.89 5.01 -17.05
C SER A 3 0.91 5.09 -15.89
N SER A 4 -0.15 5.85 -16.06
CA SER A 4 -1.19 5.96 -15.03
C SER A 4 -1.89 4.63 -14.80
N LEU A 5 -2.17 3.90 -15.88
CA LEU A 5 -2.83 2.60 -15.77
C LEU A 5 -1.95 1.59 -15.03
N VAL A 6 -0.65 1.56 -15.39
CA VAL A 6 0.30 0.66 -14.72
C VAL A 6 0.40 1.00 -13.24
N ASN A 7 0.46 2.29 -12.90
CA ASN A 7 0.53 2.71 -11.50
C ASN A 7 -0.72 2.29 -10.73
N GLU A 8 -1.89 2.36 -11.35
CA GLU A 8 -3.12 1.90 -10.71
C GLU A 8 -3.05 0.41 -10.34
N TYR A 9 -2.54 -0.43 -11.24
CA TYR A 9 -2.36 -1.85 -10.96
C TYR A 9 -1.35 -2.07 -9.84
N ARG A 10 -0.23 -1.34 -9.89
CA ARG A 10 0.80 -1.44 -8.84
C ARG A 10 0.25 -1.05 -7.47
N ILE A 11 -0.58 -0.02 -7.43
CA ILE A 11 -1.18 0.43 -6.17
C ILE A 11 -2.19 -0.59 -5.64
N LYS A 12 -2.95 -1.25 -6.51
CA LYS A 12 -3.85 -2.33 -6.09
C LYS A 12 -3.08 -3.47 -5.45
N ASP A 13 -1.96 -3.85 -6.06
CA ASP A 13 -1.09 -4.88 -5.50
C ASP A 13 -0.55 -4.44 -4.13
N ALA A 14 -0.17 -3.17 -4.03
CA ALA A 14 0.34 -2.62 -2.77
C ALA A 14 -0.72 -2.65 -1.68
N GLN A 15 -1.96 -2.33 -2.02
CA GLN A 15 -3.06 -2.40 -1.04
C GLN A 15 -3.18 -3.82 -0.47
N TYR A 16 -3.07 -4.82 -1.33
CA TYR A 16 -3.12 -6.20 -0.91
C TYR A 16 -1.96 -6.54 0.04
N LEU A 17 -0.73 -6.18 -0.35
CA LEU A 17 0.45 -6.47 0.46
C LEU A 17 0.42 -5.74 1.80
N LEU A 18 -0.04 -4.50 1.82
CA LEU A 18 -0.10 -3.70 3.04
C LEU A 18 -1.06 -4.25 4.08
N THR A 19 -2.04 -5.03 3.65
CA THR A 19 -3.09 -5.55 4.53
C THR A 19 -3.06 -7.06 4.69
N ASP A 20 -2.05 -7.72 4.11
CA ASP A 20 -1.88 -9.17 4.24
C ASP A 20 -0.93 -9.46 5.40
N LYS A 21 -1.36 -10.31 6.31
CA LYS A 21 -0.59 -10.68 7.50
C LYS A 21 0.80 -11.23 7.16
N ARG A 22 0.92 -11.92 6.04
CA ARG A 22 2.20 -12.50 5.61
C ARG A 22 3.26 -11.45 5.30
N TYR A 23 2.85 -10.21 5.02
CA TYR A 23 3.74 -9.13 4.62
C TYR A 23 3.81 -8.01 5.65
N MET A 24 3.30 -8.22 6.86
CA MET A 24 3.30 -7.18 7.89
C MET A 24 4.68 -6.81 8.40
N ASP A 25 5.64 -7.72 8.26
CA ASP A 25 7.04 -7.47 8.63
C ASP A 25 7.84 -6.77 7.55
N LYS A 26 7.25 -6.58 6.38
CA LYS A 26 7.94 -5.91 5.26
C LYS A 26 7.94 -4.40 5.44
N THR A 27 9.07 -3.79 5.11
CA THR A 27 9.18 -2.32 5.14
C THR A 27 8.47 -1.72 3.93
N MET A 28 8.21 -0.42 3.98
CA MET A 28 7.62 0.28 2.84
C MET A 28 8.53 0.24 1.62
N GLU A 29 9.86 0.27 1.84
CA GLU A 29 10.83 0.14 0.76
C GLU A 29 10.72 -1.22 0.07
N GLU A 30 10.60 -2.28 0.86
CA GLU A 30 10.46 -3.62 0.31
C GLU A 30 9.16 -3.76 -0.48
N ILE A 31 8.07 -3.24 0.06
CA ILE A 31 6.77 -3.30 -0.62
C ILE A 31 6.81 -2.49 -1.92
N SER A 32 7.42 -1.30 -1.90
CA SER A 32 7.51 -0.50 -3.11
C SER A 32 8.27 -1.24 -4.23
N ALA A 33 9.34 -1.93 -3.87
CA ALA A 33 10.10 -2.72 -4.83
C ALA A 33 9.28 -3.91 -5.34
N MET A 34 8.56 -4.58 -4.45
CA MET A 34 7.75 -5.75 -4.81
C MET A 34 6.66 -5.41 -5.82
N VAL A 35 6.09 -4.21 -5.75
CA VAL A 35 5.04 -3.81 -6.67
C VAL A 35 5.56 -3.07 -7.91
N GLY A 36 6.88 -2.89 -8.01
CA GLY A 36 7.51 -2.42 -9.24
C GLY A 36 7.90 -0.94 -9.27
N PHE A 37 7.92 -0.26 -8.14
CA PHE A 37 8.40 1.12 -8.10
C PHE A 37 9.92 1.17 -7.93
N ALA A 38 10.56 2.18 -8.53
CA ALA A 38 12.00 2.33 -8.47
C ALA A 38 12.49 2.70 -7.06
N ASN A 39 11.68 3.44 -6.31
CA ASN A 39 12.05 3.86 -4.97
C ASN A 39 10.79 4.14 -4.15
N ARG A 40 10.99 4.34 -2.84
CA ARG A 40 9.89 4.61 -1.92
C ARG A 40 9.15 5.90 -2.22
N GLN A 41 9.88 6.94 -2.63
CA GLN A 41 9.27 8.24 -2.93
C GLN A 41 8.27 8.14 -4.06
N SER A 42 8.64 7.46 -5.15
CA SER A 42 7.72 7.26 -6.27
C SER A 42 6.48 6.48 -5.85
N PHE A 43 6.67 5.46 -5.03
CA PHE A 43 5.58 4.67 -4.50
C PHE A 43 4.62 5.53 -3.67
N TYR A 44 5.15 6.30 -2.73
CA TYR A 44 4.33 7.16 -1.88
C TYR A 44 3.56 8.20 -2.69
N ALA A 45 4.22 8.82 -3.67
CA ALA A 45 3.58 9.82 -4.51
C ALA A 45 2.40 9.23 -5.30
N ALA A 46 2.61 8.07 -5.92
CA ALA A 46 1.55 7.39 -6.68
C ALA A 46 0.42 6.94 -5.77
N PHE A 47 0.75 6.37 -4.62
CA PHE A 47 -0.24 5.88 -3.67
C PHE A 47 -1.14 7.04 -3.19
N TYR A 48 -0.52 8.14 -2.79
CA TYR A 48 -1.26 9.31 -2.32
C TYR A 48 -2.12 9.91 -3.43
N LYS A 49 -1.57 10.01 -4.64
CA LYS A 49 -2.29 10.58 -5.78
C LYS A 49 -3.55 9.76 -6.11
N ILE A 50 -3.46 8.45 -6.03
CA ILE A 50 -4.55 7.57 -6.41
C ILE A 50 -5.57 7.39 -5.29
N LEU A 51 -5.10 7.22 -4.05
CA LEU A 51 -5.97 6.88 -2.93
C LEU A 51 -6.19 8.02 -1.92
N GLY A 52 -5.40 9.09 -2.01
CA GLY A 52 -5.57 10.24 -1.11
C GLY A 52 -5.04 10.02 0.29
N VAL A 53 -4.36 8.93 0.54
CA VAL A 53 -3.74 8.62 1.84
C VAL A 53 -2.35 8.03 1.60
N THR A 54 -1.50 8.05 2.63
CA THR A 54 -0.18 7.43 2.53
C THR A 54 -0.29 5.92 2.70
N PRO A 55 0.68 5.15 2.17
CA PRO A 55 0.67 3.70 2.38
C PRO A 55 0.67 3.32 3.86
N ARG A 56 1.44 4.04 4.66
CA ARG A 56 1.50 3.78 6.09
C ARG A 56 0.17 4.07 6.78
N GLY A 57 -0.45 5.20 6.43
CA GLY A 57 -1.76 5.56 6.96
C GLY A 57 -2.82 4.55 6.58
N TYR A 58 -2.76 4.06 5.35
CA TYR A 58 -3.68 3.03 4.86
C TYR A 58 -3.55 1.75 5.70
N ARG A 59 -2.32 1.29 5.93
CA ARG A 59 -2.08 0.08 6.74
C ARG A 59 -2.58 0.27 8.17
N MET A 60 -2.29 1.40 8.78
CA MET A 60 -2.71 1.68 10.16
C MET A 60 -4.23 1.69 10.29
N GLU A 61 -4.91 2.31 9.34
CA GLU A 61 -6.36 2.35 9.31
C GLU A 61 -6.96 0.95 9.20
N HIS A 62 -6.38 0.11 8.35
CA HIS A 62 -6.83 -1.26 8.17
C HIS A 62 -6.64 -2.08 9.45
N LEU A 63 -5.50 -1.93 10.11
CA LEU A 63 -5.23 -2.63 11.37
C LEU A 63 -6.20 -2.20 12.47
N ALA A 64 -6.56 -0.92 12.51
CA ALA A 64 -7.53 -0.43 13.48
C ALA A 64 -8.91 -1.06 13.26
N LYS A 65 -9.31 -1.18 11.99
CA LYS A 65 -10.58 -1.82 11.64
C LYS A 65 -10.60 -3.30 12.01
N GLU A 66 -9.47 -4.00 11.79
CA GLU A 66 -9.36 -5.40 12.18
C GLU A 66 -9.50 -5.58 13.69
N LYS A 67 -8.89 -4.69 14.48
CA LYS A 67 -9.00 -4.73 15.93
C LYS A 67 -10.44 -4.53 16.38
N GLU A 68 -11.15 -3.60 15.78
CA GLU A 68 -12.57 -3.36 16.09
C GLU A 68 -13.40 -4.59 15.77
N THR A 69 -13.18 -5.20 14.63
CA THR A 69 -13.89 -6.42 14.22
C THR A 69 -13.57 -7.57 15.15
N ALA A 70 -12.32 -7.70 15.57
CA ALA A 70 -11.90 -8.77 16.48
C ALA A 70 -12.56 -8.67 17.84
N LYS A 71 -12.89 -7.46 18.28
CA LYS A 71 -13.54 -7.24 19.56
C LYS A 71 -15.04 -7.51 19.53
N ALA A 72 -15.61 -7.47 18.37
CA ALA A 72 -17.02 -7.73 18.20
C ALA A 72 -17.32 -9.23 18.17
#